data_d68fc39bce370d6b0dde3797e5545371
#
_entry.id   d68fc39bce370d6b0dde3797e5545371
#
_cell.length_a   1.000
_cell.length_b   1.000
_cell.length_c   1.000
_cell.angle_alpha   90.00
_cell.angle_beta   90.00
_cell.angle_gamma   90.00
#
_symmetry.space_group_name_H-M   'P 1'
#
loop_
_entity.id
_entity.type
_entity.pdbx_description
1 polymer ?
#
loop_
_entity_poly.entity_id
_entity_poly.type
_entity_poly.pdbx_seq_one_letter_code
_entity_poly.pdbx_strand_id
1 'polypeptide(L)'
;MLFRSWGEQKVSGGFIRVISIGMFLKGNEPVAWRGPMLHRALEQFIMDVHFGALDVLLLDLPPGTGDIAISMAQLLPNAELVLISTPQHAAVDVAERAGTLSLQTDQKVVGVVENMAAMTLPDGTVLDMFGSGGGQVLAERLSEALSYPVPLLGSVPLDVNLRTGGDEGTPVVWSHPDSPTAEEIQSIASQLLHSGESRAGQSLPLFV
;
A
#
# COMPACT_ATOMS: atom_id res chain seq x y z
N MET A 1 -8.17 -22.64 14.35
CA MET A 1 -9.53 -22.23 13.97
C MET A 1 -9.37 -21.44 12.68
N LEU A 2 -9.67 -22.03 11.55
CA LEU A 2 -9.52 -21.37 10.24
C LEU A 2 -10.53 -20.24 10.13
N PHE A 3 -10.06 -19.00 10.02
CA PHE A 3 -10.92 -17.86 9.79
C PHE A 3 -11.51 -17.95 8.38
N ARG A 4 -12.83 -18.12 8.29
CA ARG A 4 -13.58 -18.18 7.02
C ARG A 4 -14.26 -16.85 6.64
N SER A 5 -14.05 -15.77 7.40
CA SER A 5 -14.69 -14.49 7.16
C SER A 5 -13.76 -13.52 6.45
N TRP A 6 -13.76 -13.59 5.16
CA TRP A 6 -13.15 -12.65 4.23
C TRP A 6 -14.21 -12.20 3.23
N GLY A 7 -14.15 -10.94 2.83
CA GLY A 7 -14.93 -10.46 1.70
C GLY A 7 -14.27 -10.93 0.41
N GLU A 8 -15.01 -11.63 -0.44
CA GLU A 8 -14.57 -11.95 -1.80
C GLU A 8 -15.43 -11.17 -2.79
N GLN A 9 -14.80 -10.43 -3.68
CA GLN A 9 -15.46 -9.76 -4.79
C GLN A 9 -14.89 -10.28 -6.11
N LYS A 10 -15.78 -10.80 -6.96
CA LYS A 10 -15.42 -11.21 -8.31
C LYS A 10 -15.27 -9.97 -9.18
N VAL A 11 -14.11 -9.82 -9.79
CA VAL A 11 -13.81 -8.75 -10.74
C VAL A 11 -13.55 -9.34 -12.12
N SER A 12 -13.53 -8.50 -13.15
CA SER A 12 -13.26 -8.96 -14.53
C SER A 12 -11.91 -9.68 -14.59
N GLY A 13 -11.95 -11.00 -14.80
CA GLY A 13 -10.75 -11.83 -14.92
C GLY A 13 -10.17 -12.41 -13.64
N GLY A 14 -10.77 -12.16 -12.45
CA GLY A 14 -10.20 -12.67 -11.20
C GLY A 14 -11.05 -12.44 -9.96
N PHE A 15 -10.39 -12.48 -8.81
CA PHE A 15 -11.01 -12.28 -7.50
C PHE A 15 -10.14 -11.35 -6.67
N ILE A 16 -10.79 -10.46 -5.93
CA ILE A 16 -10.18 -9.69 -4.85
C ILE A 16 -10.69 -10.28 -3.53
N ARG A 17 -9.75 -10.63 -2.65
CA ARG A 17 -10.04 -11.14 -1.32
C ARG A 17 -9.50 -10.17 -0.30
N VAL A 18 -10.36 -9.71 0.61
CA VAL A 18 -10.02 -8.69 1.60
C VAL A 18 -10.19 -9.27 2.99
N ILE A 19 -9.20 -9.06 3.84
CA ILE A 19 -9.30 -9.27 5.28
C ILE A 19 -8.87 -7.98 6.00
N SER A 20 -9.67 -7.57 6.97
CA SER A 20 -9.40 -6.38 7.76
C SER A 20 -9.73 -6.65 9.22
N ILE A 21 -8.98 -6.03 10.11
CA ILE A 21 -9.26 -6.04 11.56
C ILE A 21 -10.68 -5.55 11.83
N GLY A 22 -11.15 -4.54 11.08
CA GLY A 22 -12.50 -4.01 11.18
C GLY A 22 -13.62 -5.04 10.99
N MET A 23 -13.36 -6.14 10.26
CA MET A 23 -14.36 -7.21 10.06
C MET A 23 -14.62 -8.05 11.33
N PHE A 24 -13.76 -7.94 12.34
CA PHE A 24 -13.89 -8.68 13.60
C PHE A 24 -14.45 -7.83 14.73
N LEU A 25 -14.74 -6.54 14.46
CA LEU A 25 -15.26 -5.60 15.43
C LEU A 25 -16.78 -5.57 15.40
N LYS A 26 -17.41 -5.52 16.56
CA LYS A 26 -18.85 -5.31 16.69
C LYS A 26 -19.13 -3.80 16.76
N GLY A 27 -19.47 -3.21 15.61
CA GLY A 27 -19.80 -1.78 15.55
C GLY A 27 -18.56 -0.86 15.67
N ASN A 28 -18.77 0.36 16.17
CA ASN A 28 -17.75 1.42 16.29
C ASN A 28 -16.97 1.36 17.63
N GLU A 29 -16.75 0.18 18.18
CA GLU A 29 -16.00 0.07 19.42
C GLU A 29 -14.53 0.40 19.22
N PRO A 30 -13.93 1.31 20.02
CA PRO A 30 -12.52 1.61 19.94
C PRO A 30 -11.72 0.41 20.43
N VAL A 31 -10.89 -0.16 19.56
CA VAL A 31 -10.01 -1.27 19.93
C VAL A 31 -8.65 -0.73 20.31
N ALA A 32 -8.32 -0.80 21.57
CA ALA A 32 -6.99 -0.50 22.07
C ALA A 32 -6.06 -1.70 21.83
N TRP A 33 -5.60 -1.87 20.60
CA TRP A 33 -4.62 -2.90 20.28
C TRP A 33 -3.24 -2.45 20.77
N ARG A 34 -2.69 -3.16 21.73
CA ARG A 34 -1.30 -2.98 22.16
C ARG A 34 -0.39 -3.81 21.25
N GLY A 35 0.86 -3.39 21.07
CA GLY A 35 1.83 -4.01 20.15
C GLY A 35 1.81 -5.54 20.10
N PRO A 36 1.89 -6.27 21.24
CA PRO A 36 1.86 -7.74 21.23
C PRO A 36 0.56 -8.37 20.71
N MET A 37 -0.58 -7.71 20.94
CA MET A 37 -1.88 -8.19 20.42
C MET A 37 -1.96 -8.01 18.91
N LEU A 38 -1.43 -6.90 18.41
CA LEU A 38 -1.43 -6.59 16.99
C LEU A 38 -0.47 -7.52 16.23
N HIS A 39 0.71 -7.79 16.77
CA HIS A 39 1.64 -8.77 16.22
C HIS A 39 0.97 -10.15 16.09
N ARG A 40 0.31 -10.62 17.15
CA ARG A 40 -0.40 -11.90 17.13
C ARG A 40 -1.55 -11.94 16.13
N ALA A 41 -2.27 -10.82 15.96
CA ALA A 41 -3.32 -10.73 14.94
C ALA A 41 -2.75 -10.80 13.52
N LEU A 42 -1.61 -10.16 13.28
CA LEU A 42 -0.89 -10.25 11.99
C LEU A 42 -0.41 -11.68 11.71
N GLU A 43 0.19 -12.35 12.70
CA GLU A 43 0.54 -13.77 12.56
C GLU A 43 -0.67 -14.60 12.18
N GLN A 44 -1.80 -14.42 12.85
CA GLN A 44 -3.03 -15.14 12.53
C GLN A 44 -3.54 -14.83 11.13
N PHE A 45 -3.45 -13.59 10.67
CA PHE A 45 -3.86 -13.21 9.31
C PHE A 45 -2.98 -13.89 8.25
N ILE A 46 -1.68 -14.02 8.50
CA ILE A 46 -0.76 -14.64 7.54
C ILE A 46 -0.82 -16.16 7.61
N MET A 47 -0.88 -16.74 8.81
CA MET A 47 -0.74 -18.18 9.02
C MET A 47 -2.07 -18.95 8.99
N ASP A 48 -3.14 -18.37 9.53
CA ASP A 48 -4.41 -19.06 9.76
C ASP A 48 -5.45 -18.80 8.64
N VAL A 49 -5.22 -17.79 7.78
CA VAL A 49 -6.12 -17.47 6.68
C VAL A 49 -5.71 -18.21 5.42
N HIS A 50 -6.63 -18.99 4.88
CA HIS A 50 -6.42 -19.66 3.60
C HIS A 50 -6.78 -18.73 2.45
N PHE A 51 -5.81 -18.05 1.89
CA PHE A 51 -6.01 -17.15 0.74
C PHE A 51 -6.22 -17.88 -0.59
N GLY A 52 -5.88 -19.16 -0.67
CA GLY A 52 -5.85 -19.91 -1.93
C GLY A 52 -4.68 -19.51 -2.82
N ALA A 53 -4.80 -19.74 -4.12
CA ALA A 53 -3.82 -19.26 -5.08
C ALA A 53 -3.92 -17.74 -5.20
N LEU A 54 -2.80 -17.05 -5.01
CA LEU A 54 -2.68 -15.60 -5.12
C LEU A 54 -1.65 -15.25 -6.18
N ASP A 55 -1.97 -14.29 -7.03
CA ASP A 55 -1.00 -13.65 -7.92
C ASP A 55 -0.27 -12.50 -7.19
N VAL A 56 -1.02 -11.76 -6.34
CA VAL A 56 -0.51 -10.62 -5.57
C VAL A 56 -1.12 -10.62 -4.18
N LEU A 57 -0.30 -10.34 -3.16
CA LEU A 57 -0.73 -10.06 -1.80
C LEU A 57 -0.35 -8.62 -1.46
N LEU A 58 -1.35 -7.76 -1.24
CA LEU A 58 -1.16 -6.39 -0.79
C LEU A 58 -1.43 -6.27 0.71
N LEU A 59 -0.52 -5.60 1.40
CA LEU A 59 -0.61 -5.36 2.84
C LEU A 59 -0.66 -3.85 3.06
N ASP A 60 -1.81 -3.35 3.50
CA ASP A 60 -1.99 -1.96 3.90
C ASP A 60 -1.57 -1.81 5.37
N LEU A 61 -0.40 -1.24 5.59
CA LEU A 61 0.19 -1.08 6.91
C LEU A 61 -0.28 0.24 7.54
N PRO A 62 -0.46 0.26 8.88
CA PRO A 62 -0.70 1.52 9.57
C PRO A 62 0.50 2.46 9.41
N PRO A 63 0.28 3.78 9.52
CA PRO A 63 1.35 4.76 9.32
C PRO A 63 2.45 4.66 10.39
N GLY A 64 3.67 4.95 9.97
CA GLY A 64 4.83 5.07 10.85
C GLY A 64 5.79 3.87 10.82
N THR A 65 6.84 3.97 11.63
CA THR A 65 7.96 3.02 11.74
C THR A 65 7.81 2.09 12.95
N GLY A 66 6.59 1.82 13.38
CA GLY A 66 6.32 1.10 14.62
C GLY A 66 6.54 -0.41 14.53
N ASP A 67 6.28 -1.08 15.65
CA ASP A 67 6.44 -2.53 15.84
C ASP A 67 5.75 -3.37 14.75
N ILE A 68 4.71 -2.84 14.11
CA ILE A 68 3.95 -3.54 13.05
C ILE A 68 4.79 -3.73 11.79
N ALA A 69 5.49 -2.68 11.34
CA ALA A 69 6.34 -2.76 10.16
C ALA A 69 7.47 -3.78 10.37
N ILE A 70 8.07 -3.78 11.56
CA ILE A 70 9.10 -4.75 11.96
C ILE A 70 8.53 -6.17 12.02
N SER A 71 7.34 -6.33 12.62
CA SER A 71 6.66 -7.62 12.69
C SER A 71 6.34 -8.18 11.31
N MET A 72 5.85 -7.34 10.41
CA MET A 72 5.55 -7.75 9.03
C MET A 72 6.81 -8.15 8.27
N ALA A 73 7.91 -7.42 8.46
CA ALA A 73 9.19 -7.77 7.86
C ALA A 73 9.71 -9.14 8.34
N GLN A 74 9.51 -9.45 9.61
CA GLN A 74 9.87 -10.76 10.17
C GLN A 74 9.00 -11.89 9.63
N LEU A 75 7.68 -11.65 9.49
CA LEU A 75 6.74 -12.63 8.98
C LEU A 75 6.86 -12.84 7.46
N LEU A 76 7.19 -11.79 6.72
CA LEU A 76 7.30 -11.77 5.28
C LEU A 76 8.60 -11.10 4.81
N PRO A 77 9.75 -11.75 5.05
CA PRO A 77 11.07 -11.14 4.79
C PRO A 77 11.31 -10.83 3.31
N ASN A 78 10.58 -11.48 2.42
CA ASN A 78 10.67 -11.27 0.98
C ASN A 78 9.63 -10.27 0.45
N ALA A 79 8.84 -9.62 1.32
CA ALA A 79 7.90 -8.61 0.88
C ALA A 79 8.63 -7.35 0.40
N GLU A 80 8.14 -6.76 -0.66
CA GLU A 80 8.62 -5.51 -1.20
C GLU A 80 7.81 -4.34 -0.65
N LEU A 81 8.45 -3.19 -0.46
CA LEU A 81 7.84 -1.99 0.10
C LEU A 81 7.56 -0.97 -1.01
N VAL A 82 6.32 -0.47 -1.03
CA VAL A 82 5.94 0.73 -1.79
C VAL A 82 5.65 1.83 -0.78
N LEU A 83 6.33 2.96 -0.89
CA LEU A 83 6.11 4.09 0.00
C LEU A 83 5.10 5.05 -0.60
N ILE A 84 4.10 5.40 0.18
CA ILE A 84 3.09 6.38 -0.19
C ILE A 84 3.31 7.64 0.61
N SER A 85 3.42 8.78 -0.06
CA SER A 85 3.57 10.09 0.56
C SER A 85 2.67 11.11 -0.13
N THR A 86 2.57 12.29 0.46
CA THR A 86 1.97 13.47 -0.19
C THR A 86 3.07 14.44 -0.60
N PRO A 87 2.79 15.47 -1.44
CA PRO A 87 3.79 16.45 -1.85
C PRO A 87 4.43 17.25 -0.71
N GLN A 88 3.81 17.27 0.48
CA GLN A 88 4.26 18.08 1.62
C GLN A 88 5.61 17.61 2.18
N HIS A 89 6.53 18.53 2.45
CA HIS A 89 7.84 18.23 3.02
C HIS A 89 7.77 17.41 4.32
N ALA A 90 6.84 17.74 5.22
CA ALA A 90 6.67 17.01 6.47
C ALA A 90 6.26 15.53 6.25
N ALA A 91 5.46 15.26 5.22
CA ALA A 91 5.09 13.89 4.86
C ALA A 91 6.28 13.15 4.23
N VAL A 92 7.08 13.81 3.41
CA VAL A 92 8.33 13.28 2.86
C VAL A 92 9.27 12.83 3.97
N ASP A 93 9.50 13.66 5.00
CA ASP A 93 10.37 13.34 6.12
C ASP A 93 9.88 12.12 6.94
N VAL A 94 8.56 11.94 7.05
CA VAL A 94 7.97 10.77 7.72
C VAL A 94 8.15 9.52 6.86
N ALA A 95 7.88 9.61 5.57
CA ALA A 95 8.00 8.50 4.64
C ALA A 95 9.46 8.06 4.43
N GLU A 96 10.42 9.00 4.43
CA GLU A 96 11.85 8.71 4.37
C GLU A 96 12.29 7.85 5.57
N ARG A 97 11.84 8.21 6.78
CA ARG A 97 12.12 7.38 7.98
C ARG A 97 11.52 5.99 7.88
N ALA A 98 10.32 5.86 7.32
CA ALA A 98 9.70 4.56 7.09
C ALA A 98 10.47 3.74 6.05
N GLY A 99 10.92 4.37 4.97
CA GLY A 99 11.71 3.73 3.93
C GLY A 99 13.09 3.28 4.42
N THR A 100 13.78 4.10 5.20
CA THR A 100 15.10 3.75 5.76
C THR A 100 15.05 2.61 6.79
N LEU A 101 13.87 2.33 7.37
CA LEU A 101 13.68 1.15 8.22
C LEU A 101 13.93 -0.15 7.44
N SER A 102 13.75 -0.15 6.12
CA SER A 102 14.04 -1.29 5.25
C SER A 102 15.48 -1.80 5.36
N LEU A 103 16.44 -0.92 5.69
CA LEU A 103 17.83 -1.32 5.96
C LEU A 103 17.97 -2.23 7.20
N GLN A 104 17.05 -2.12 8.16
CA GLN A 104 17.06 -2.95 9.38
C GLN A 104 16.28 -4.26 9.17
N THR A 105 15.38 -4.28 8.21
CA THR A 105 14.48 -5.41 7.94
C THR A 105 14.87 -6.21 6.71
N ASP A 106 15.91 -5.77 5.99
CA ASP A 106 16.41 -6.37 4.74
C ASP A 106 15.31 -6.48 3.65
N GLN A 107 14.37 -5.54 3.66
CA GLN A 107 13.31 -5.46 2.66
C GLN A 107 13.68 -4.47 1.56
N LYS A 108 13.27 -4.76 0.33
CA LYS A 108 13.49 -3.88 -0.82
C LYS A 108 12.39 -2.83 -0.93
N VAL A 109 12.76 -1.56 -1.03
CA VAL A 109 11.86 -0.49 -1.46
C VAL A 109 11.84 -0.47 -2.99
N VAL A 110 10.69 -0.78 -3.58
CA VAL A 110 10.54 -0.90 -5.04
C VAL A 110 10.05 0.38 -5.69
N GLY A 111 9.58 1.34 -4.91
CA GLY A 111 9.22 2.66 -5.43
C GLY A 111 8.43 3.52 -4.47
N VAL A 112 8.18 4.73 -4.91
CA VAL A 112 7.41 5.78 -4.23
C VAL A 112 6.17 6.10 -5.05
N VAL A 113 5.04 6.32 -4.40
CA VAL A 113 3.83 6.90 -5.00
C VAL A 113 3.54 8.23 -4.30
N GLU A 114 3.41 9.30 -5.06
CA GLU A 114 2.92 10.56 -4.55
C GLU A 114 1.39 10.56 -4.61
N ASN A 115 0.73 10.65 -3.48
CA ASN A 115 -0.72 10.76 -3.38
C ASN A 115 -1.13 12.20 -3.10
N MET A 116 -2.36 12.58 -3.45
CA MET A 116 -2.88 13.94 -3.30
C MET A 116 -2.02 14.99 -4.04
N ALA A 117 -1.55 14.64 -5.22
CA ALA A 117 -0.88 15.56 -6.14
C ALA A 117 -1.86 16.64 -6.64
N ALA A 118 -1.39 17.49 -7.57
CA ALA A 118 -2.18 18.59 -8.08
C ALA A 118 -3.58 18.16 -8.56
N MET A 119 -4.59 18.99 -8.23
CA MET A 119 -5.95 18.86 -8.75
C MET A 119 -6.10 19.72 -9.99
N THR A 120 -6.65 19.17 -11.08
CA THR A 120 -7.04 19.96 -12.24
C THR A 120 -8.55 20.23 -12.18
N LEU A 121 -8.91 21.53 -12.18
CA LEU A 121 -10.29 21.98 -12.21
C LEU A 121 -10.89 21.88 -13.64
N PRO A 122 -12.24 21.92 -13.78
CA PRO A 122 -12.89 21.84 -15.09
C PRO A 122 -12.52 22.95 -16.09
N ASP A 123 -12.05 24.09 -15.60
CA ASP A 123 -11.55 25.20 -16.41
C ASP A 123 -10.08 25.06 -16.82
N GLY A 124 -9.42 23.95 -16.44
CA GLY A 124 -8.01 23.68 -16.69
C GLY A 124 -7.05 24.27 -15.66
N THR A 125 -7.55 24.96 -14.63
CA THR A 125 -6.71 25.47 -13.56
C THR A 125 -6.13 24.34 -12.72
N VAL A 126 -4.81 24.38 -12.48
CA VAL A 126 -4.11 23.39 -11.65
C VAL A 126 -3.92 23.96 -10.25
N LEU A 127 -4.35 23.20 -9.24
CA LEU A 127 -4.25 23.55 -7.83
C LEU A 127 -3.32 22.61 -7.08
N ASP A 128 -2.19 23.12 -6.62
CA ASP A 128 -1.22 22.41 -5.77
C ASP A 128 -1.57 22.56 -4.28
N MET A 129 -2.67 21.97 -3.85
CA MET A 129 -3.21 22.15 -2.49
C MET A 129 -2.22 21.69 -1.40
N PHE A 130 -1.42 20.70 -1.69
CA PHE A 130 -0.43 20.12 -0.77
C PHE A 130 1.02 20.36 -1.21
N GLY A 131 1.24 21.28 -2.17
CA GLY A 131 2.53 21.49 -2.82
C GLY A 131 2.76 20.55 -3.99
N SER A 132 3.98 20.45 -4.47
CA SER A 132 4.36 19.64 -5.63
C SER A 132 5.75 19.02 -5.47
N GLY A 133 5.97 17.86 -6.11
CA GLY A 133 7.29 17.24 -6.26
C GLY A 133 7.83 16.53 -5.01
N GLY A 134 7.06 16.41 -3.93
CA GLY A 134 7.52 15.71 -2.73
C GLY A 134 7.82 14.25 -2.97
N GLY A 135 7.06 13.58 -3.84
CA GLY A 135 7.31 12.19 -4.22
C GLY A 135 8.65 12.00 -4.92
N GLN A 136 9.03 12.93 -5.81
CA GLN A 136 10.33 12.90 -6.48
C GLN A 136 11.47 13.12 -5.48
N VAL A 137 11.34 14.09 -4.59
CA VAL A 137 12.32 14.36 -3.53
C VAL A 137 12.49 13.14 -2.62
N LEU A 138 11.40 12.46 -2.25
CA LEU A 138 11.45 11.23 -1.47
C LEU A 138 12.19 10.11 -2.21
N ALA A 139 11.89 9.90 -3.49
CA ALA A 139 12.54 8.90 -4.31
C ALA A 139 14.06 9.12 -4.41
N GLU A 140 14.49 10.37 -4.60
CA GLU A 140 15.91 10.74 -4.64
C GLU A 140 16.61 10.48 -3.31
N ARG A 141 16.04 10.95 -2.19
CA ARG A 141 16.58 10.73 -0.84
C ARG A 141 16.69 9.25 -0.49
N LEU A 142 15.68 8.46 -0.83
CA LEU A 142 15.73 7.03 -0.61
C LEU A 142 16.76 6.34 -1.49
N SER A 143 16.90 6.75 -2.75
CA SER A 143 17.94 6.21 -3.63
C SER A 143 19.35 6.44 -3.06
N GLU A 144 19.58 7.62 -2.48
CA GLU A 144 20.84 7.94 -1.82
C GLU A 144 21.03 7.11 -0.53
N ALA A 145 20.03 7.10 0.35
CA ALA A 145 20.10 6.41 1.65
C ALA A 145 20.25 4.89 1.51
N LEU A 146 19.55 4.30 0.52
CA LEU A 146 19.54 2.85 0.29
C LEU A 146 20.62 2.37 -0.68
N SER A 147 21.33 3.30 -1.35
CA SER A 147 22.40 3.01 -2.32
C SER A 147 21.93 2.18 -3.53
N TYR A 148 20.67 2.27 -3.91
CA TYR A 148 20.11 1.74 -5.15
C TYR A 148 18.96 2.62 -5.66
N PRO A 149 18.65 2.60 -6.96
CA PRO A 149 17.57 3.41 -7.51
C PRO A 149 16.19 3.05 -6.93
N VAL A 150 15.51 4.06 -6.38
CA VAL A 150 14.10 3.97 -5.95
C VAL A 150 13.30 4.91 -6.85
N PRO A 151 12.48 4.40 -7.79
CA PRO A 151 11.74 5.24 -8.71
C PRO A 151 10.53 5.90 -8.06
N LEU A 152 10.15 7.08 -8.55
CA LEU A 152 8.78 7.58 -8.43
C LEU A 152 7.92 6.81 -9.43
N LEU A 153 7.00 5.98 -8.93
CA LEU A 153 6.12 5.14 -9.75
C LEU A 153 4.99 5.95 -10.39
N GLY A 154 4.57 7.02 -9.71
CA GLY A 154 3.54 7.91 -10.20
C GLY A 154 3.04 8.89 -9.16
N SER A 155 2.22 9.85 -9.63
CA SER A 155 1.64 10.93 -8.83
C SER A 155 0.12 10.94 -9.00
N VAL A 156 -0.58 10.34 -8.03
CA VAL A 156 -2.05 10.23 -8.04
C VAL A 156 -2.66 11.60 -7.71
N PRO A 157 -3.42 12.21 -8.61
CA PRO A 157 -3.99 13.53 -8.38
C PRO A 157 -5.06 13.51 -7.28
N LEU A 158 -5.26 14.66 -6.65
CA LEU A 158 -6.39 14.86 -5.77
C LEU A 158 -7.67 14.88 -6.62
N ASP A 159 -8.56 13.91 -6.38
CA ASP A 159 -9.75 13.68 -7.20
C ASP A 159 -10.98 13.42 -6.33
N VAL A 160 -12.07 14.13 -6.61
CA VAL A 160 -13.34 13.98 -5.90
C VAL A 160 -13.95 12.60 -6.15
N ASN A 161 -13.82 12.06 -7.37
CA ASN A 161 -14.36 10.74 -7.70
C ASN A 161 -13.59 9.61 -6.98
N LEU A 162 -12.27 9.76 -6.84
CA LEU A 162 -11.46 8.83 -6.06
C LEU A 162 -11.93 8.79 -4.60
N ARG A 163 -12.13 9.97 -3.99
CA ARG A 163 -12.63 10.08 -2.61
C ARG A 163 -14.04 9.49 -2.47
N THR A 164 -14.98 9.92 -3.32
CA THR A 164 -16.37 9.45 -3.28
C THR A 164 -16.46 7.95 -3.50
N GLY A 165 -15.72 7.44 -4.49
CA GLY A 165 -15.67 6.00 -4.77
C GLY A 165 -15.10 5.19 -3.59
N GLY A 166 -14.14 5.76 -2.85
CA GLY A 166 -13.64 5.16 -1.61
C GLY A 166 -14.70 5.07 -0.52
N ASP A 167 -15.49 6.13 -0.32
CA ASP A 167 -16.57 6.17 0.67
C ASP A 167 -17.72 5.20 0.31
N GLU A 168 -18.01 5.05 -0.98
CA GLU A 168 -19.12 4.22 -1.50
C GLU A 168 -18.71 2.77 -1.81
N GLY A 169 -17.41 2.44 -1.69
CA GLY A 169 -16.89 1.12 -2.04
C GLY A 169 -16.89 0.84 -3.55
N THR A 170 -16.86 1.89 -4.37
CA THR A 170 -16.81 1.79 -5.83
C THR A 170 -15.50 2.40 -6.36
N PRO A 171 -14.43 1.59 -6.53
CA PRO A 171 -13.13 2.09 -6.94
C PRO A 171 -13.18 2.90 -8.26
N VAL A 172 -12.43 4.01 -8.29
CA VAL A 172 -12.38 4.93 -9.44
C VAL A 172 -11.94 4.23 -10.73
N VAL A 173 -11.07 3.24 -10.64
CA VAL A 173 -10.62 2.43 -11.79
C VAL A 173 -11.73 1.61 -12.45
N TRP A 174 -12.86 1.44 -11.78
CA TRP A 174 -14.06 0.78 -12.33
C TRP A 174 -15.16 1.76 -12.70
N SER A 175 -15.37 2.80 -11.87
CA SER A 175 -16.44 3.77 -12.09
C SER A 175 -16.07 4.81 -13.15
N HIS A 176 -14.80 5.18 -13.25
CA HIS A 176 -14.26 6.19 -14.16
C HIS A 176 -12.92 5.73 -14.77
N PRO A 177 -12.91 4.61 -15.54
CA PRO A 177 -11.66 3.97 -16.00
C PRO A 177 -10.80 4.85 -16.89
N ASP A 178 -11.40 5.80 -17.60
CA ASP A 178 -10.74 6.73 -18.53
C ASP A 178 -10.37 8.07 -17.86
N SER A 179 -10.48 8.16 -16.52
CA SER A 179 -10.06 9.36 -15.80
C SER A 179 -8.54 9.38 -15.61
N PRO A 180 -7.88 10.56 -15.57
CA PRO A 180 -6.45 10.67 -15.33
C PRO A 180 -6.01 9.94 -14.05
N THR A 181 -6.84 9.98 -13.01
CA THR A 181 -6.60 9.26 -11.74
C THR A 181 -6.60 7.75 -11.92
N ALA A 182 -7.55 7.22 -12.68
CA ALA A 182 -7.63 5.78 -12.93
C ALA A 182 -6.47 5.31 -13.82
N GLU A 183 -6.11 6.06 -14.85
CA GLU A 183 -4.97 5.79 -15.72
C GLU A 183 -3.66 5.78 -14.92
N GLU A 184 -3.46 6.74 -14.01
CA GLU A 184 -2.27 6.82 -13.16
C GLU A 184 -2.18 5.61 -12.22
N ILE A 185 -3.27 5.24 -11.54
CA ILE A 185 -3.31 4.05 -10.67
C ILE A 185 -3.02 2.77 -11.47
N GLN A 186 -3.55 2.65 -12.69
CA GLN A 186 -3.28 1.49 -13.56
C GLN A 186 -1.82 1.46 -14.02
N SER A 187 -1.23 2.62 -14.32
CA SER A 187 0.18 2.74 -14.66
C SER A 187 1.07 2.27 -13.53
N ILE A 188 0.82 2.77 -12.30
CA ILE A 188 1.54 2.35 -11.08
C ILE A 188 1.42 0.83 -10.87
N ALA A 189 0.21 0.28 -10.96
CA ALA A 189 -0.03 -1.15 -10.81
C ALA A 189 0.73 -1.98 -11.85
N SER A 190 0.75 -1.52 -13.10
CA SER A 190 1.49 -2.18 -14.19
C SER A 190 2.99 -2.20 -13.94
N GLN A 191 3.57 -1.10 -13.45
CA GLN A 191 4.99 -1.02 -13.11
C GLN A 191 5.33 -1.99 -11.98
N LEU A 192 4.51 -2.06 -10.93
CA LEU A 192 4.72 -2.97 -9.81
C LEU A 192 4.66 -4.44 -10.22
N LEU A 193 3.72 -4.82 -11.10
CA LEU A 193 3.61 -6.18 -11.60
C LEU A 193 4.78 -6.60 -12.48
N HIS A 194 5.40 -5.66 -13.21
CA HIS A 194 6.54 -5.95 -14.09
C HIS A 194 7.88 -5.90 -13.36
N SER A 195 7.98 -5.22 -12.23
CA SER A 195 9.20 -5.14 -11.42
C SER A 195 9.42 -6.35 -10.53
N GLY A 196 8.37 -7.10 -10.21
CA GLY A 196 8.43 -8.28 -9.36
C GLY A 196 8.90 -9.52 -10.10
N GLU A 197 9.90 -10.23 -9.56
CA GLU A 197 10.14 -11.60 -9.98
C GLU A 197 8.92 -12.45 -9.59
N SER A 198 8.38 -13.22 -10.55
CA SER A 198 7.26 -14.12 -10.26
C SER A 198 7.68 -15.14 -9.20
N ARG A 199 7.03 -15.08 -8.07
CA ARG A 199 7.24 -16.03 -6.95
C ARG A 199 6.13 -17.07 -6.89
N ALA A 200 5.34 -17.21 -7.95
CA ALA A 200 4.31 -18.21 -8.06
C ALA A 200 4.89 -19.62 -7.86
N GLY A 201 4.35 -20.37 -6.92
CA GLY A 201 4.82 -21.71 -6.58
C GLY A 201 5.95 -21.80 -5.55
N GLN A 202 6.44 -20.67 -5.03
CA GLN A 202 7.34 -20.68 -3.88
C GLN A 202 6.54 -20.87 -2.59
N SER A 203 6.93 -21.86 -1.79
CA SER A 203 6.36 -22.04 -0.44
C SER A 203 6.82 -20.89 0.44
N LEU A 204 5.91 -20.28 1.20
CA LEU A 204 6.30 -19.39 2.29
C LEU A 204 7.16 -20.19 3.28
N PRO A 205 8.33 -19.67 3.73
CA PRO A 205 9.11 -20.36 4.74
C PRO A 205 8.29 -20.42 6.03
N LEU A 206 7.80 -21.61 6.36
CA LEU A 206 7.19 -21.88 7.64
C LEU A 206 8.33 -22.02 8.64
N PHE A 207 8.52 -21.01 9.47
CA PHE A 207 9.37 -21.15 10.65
C PHE A 207 8.59 -22.01 11.67
N VAL A 208 9.11 -23.21 11.90
CA VAL A 208 8.66 -24.13 12.96
C VAL A 208 9.33 -23.74 14.26
#